data_2b779d28e85af30f7f4d97dc21ac34bc
#
_entry.id   2b779d28e85af30f7f4d97dc21ac34bc
#
_cell.length_a   1.000
_cell.length_b   1.000
_cell.length_c   1.000
_cell.angle_alpha   90.00
_cell.angle_beta   90.00
_cell.angle_gamma   90.00
#
_symmetry.space_group_name_H-M   'P 1'
#
loop_
_entity.id
_entity.type
_entity.pdbx_description
1 polymer ?
#
loop_
_entity_poly.entity_id
_entity_poly.type
_entity_poly.pdbx_seq_one_letter_code
_entity_poly.pdbx_strand_id
1 'polypeptide(L)'
;DFLVTRTEADLDERRRDRLALFCNMHAEDIIMNQDLKSIYEVPLNFHKQGFDTKVLAKLGLEDHDSDLKDWEGFVKKALATKSKKITLAIVGKYFKTGDYNLKDSYHALFEALDHASIELGVELDIRSINSAVIEQEGTKQLEGVQAIIVPIGWGARGTEGKIAAIKYARENKIP
;
A
#
# COMPACT_ATOMS: atom_id res chain seq x y z
N ASP A 1 -4.54 -17.47 -22.74
CA ASP A 1 -5.16 -16.79 -21.59
C ASP A 1 -4.71 -17.44 -20.30
N PHE A 2 -4.77 -16.70 -19.16
CA PHE A 2 -4.56 -17.20 -17.80
C PHE A 2 -5.72 -16.81 -16.92
N LEU A 3 -6.01 -17.63 -15.92
CA LEU A 3 -6.91 -17.31 -14.82
C LEU A 3 -6.07 -17.09 -13.55
N VAL A 4 -6.04 -15.84 -13.06
CA VAL A 4 -5.44 -15.53 -11.76
C VAL A 4 -6.55 -15.50 -10.73
N THR A 5 -6.50 -16.42 -9.77
CA THR A 5 -7.52 -16.54 -8.72
C THR A 5 -7.07 -15.80 -7.46
N ARG A 6 -7.98 -15.14 -6.76
CA ARG A 6 -7.74 -14.66 -5.40
C ARG A 6 -8.35 -15.66 -4.40
N THR A 7 -7.54 -16.16 -3.50
CA THR A 7 -7.93 -17.20 -2.53
C THR A 7 -7.31 -16.95 -1.17
N GLU A 8 -8.03 -17.32 -0.10
CA GLU A 8 -7.48 -17.33 1.26
C GLU A 8 -6.62 -18.57 1.53
N ALA A 9 -6.89 -19.66 0.83
CA ALA A 9 -6.21 -20.94 0.97
C ALA A 9 -5.78 -21.49 -0.38
N ASP A 10 -4.88 -22.47 -0.35
CA ASP A 10 -4.43 -23.18 -1.57
C ASP A 10 -5.59 -23.82 -2.31
N LEU A 11 -5.55 -23.74 -3.63
CA LEU A 11 -6.42 -24.51 -4.50
C LEU A 11 -5.88 -25.93 -4.58
N ASP A 12 -6.66 -26.88 -4.08
CA ASP A 12 -6.42 -28.30 -4.34
C ASP A 12 -6.60 -28.63 -5.83
N GLU A 13 -6.05 -29.75 -6.25
CA GLU A 13 -6.10 -30.23 -7.63
C GLU A 13 -7.54 -30.30 -8.14
N ARG A 14 -8.46 -30.82 -7.34
CA ARG A 14 -9.89 -30.96 -7.69
C ARG A 14 -10.57 -29.62 -7.98
N ARG A 15 -10.25 -28.58 -7.17
CA ARG A 15 -10.80 -27.23 -7.42
C ARG A 15 -10.18 -26.58 -8.65
N ARG A 16 -8.89 -26.79 -8.86
CA ARG A 16 -8.17 -26.33 -10.04
C ARG A 16 -8.75 -26.93 -11.32
N ASP A 17 -8.98 -28.26 -11.36
CA ASP A 17 -9.59 -28.97 -12.49
C ASP A 17 -11.00 -28.47 -12.78
N ARG A 18 -11.79 -28.20 -11.75
CA ARG A 18 -13.12 -27.61 -11.92
C ARG A 18 -13.07 -26.24 -12.56
N LEU A 19 -12.18 -25.37 -12.09
CA LEU A 19 -11.99 -24.04 -12.69
C LEU A 19 -11.54 -24.16 -14.15
N ALA A 20 -10.61 -25.07 -14.44
CA ALA A 20 -10.14 -25.36 -15.79
C ALA A 20 -11.31 -25.75 -16.72
N LEU A 21 -12.15 -26.68 -16.24
CA LEU A 21 -13.33 -27.12 -16.99
C LEU A 21 -14.33 -25.99 -17.23
N PHE A 22 -14.69 -25.22 -16.20
CA PHE A 22 -15.68 -24.14 -16.34
C PHE A 22 -15.17 -22.95 -17.17
N CYS A 23 -13.87 -22.68 -17.10
CA CYS A 23 -13.24 -21.57 -17.84
C CYS A 23 -12.74 -22.00 -19.22
N ASN A 24 -12.90 -23.29 -19.59
CA ASN A 24 -12.42 -23.86 -20.85
C ASN A 24 -10.92 -23.56 -21.09
N MET A 25 -10.09 -23.90 -20.11
CA MET A 25 -8.64 -23.66 -20.13
C MET A 25 -7.89 -24.83 -19.50
N HIS A 26 -6.58 -24.84 -19.63
CA HIS A 26 -5.74 -25.84 -19.00
C HIS A 26 -5.55 -25.54 -17.51
N ALA A 27 -5.51 -26.58 -16.69
CA ALA A 27 -5.29 -26.46 -15.23
C ALA A 27 -3.97 -25.78 -14.88
N GLU A 28 -2.94 -25.95 -15.73
CA GLU A 28 -1.61 -25.31 -15.59
C GLU A 28 -1.65 -23.79 -15.84
N ASP A 29 -2.67 -23.26 -16.51
CA ASP A 29 -2.90 -21.83 -16.77
C ASP A 29 -3.65 -21.13 -15.62
N ILE A 30 -4.01 -21.87 -14.57
CA ILE A 30 -4.63 -21.31 -13.38
C ILE A 30 -3.54 -20.98 -12.36
N ILE A 31 -3.39 -19.70 -12.11
CA ILE A 31 -2.38 -19.14 -11.21
C ILE A 31 -3.06 -18.72 -9.91
N MET A 32 -2.52 -19.18 -8.79
CA MET A 32 -3.03 -18.80 -7.48
C MET A 32 -2.41 -17.51 -6.99
N ASN A 33 -3.26 -16.57 -6.60
CA ASN A 33 -2.86 -15.41 -5.85
C ASN A 33 -3.52 -15.45 -4.47
N GLN A 34 -2.80 -16.04 -3.51
CA GLN A 34 -3.24 -16.11 -2.12
C GLN A 34 -3.24 -14.74 -1.47
N ASP A 35 -4.01 -14.59 -0.39
CA ASP A 35 -3.91 -13.42 0.47
C ASP A 35 -2.57 -13.48 1.22
N LEU A 36 -1.65 -12.60 0.81
CA LEU A 36 -0.30 -12.48 1.34
C LEU A 36 -0.23 -11.35 2.38
N LYS A 37 0.80 -11.38 3.22
CA LYS A 37 1.02 -10.35 4.25
C LYS A 37 1.36 -8.99 3.64
N SER A 38 1.99 -9.00 2.48
CA SER A 38 2.36 -7.80 1.72
C SER A 38 2.11 -8.01 0.24
N ILE A 39 1.62 -6.98 -0.45
CA ILE A 39 1.46 -6.98 -1.91
C ILE A 39 2.80 -7.19 -2.63
N TYR A 40 3.91 -6.85 -1.99
CA TYR A 40 5.26 -7.03 -2.56
C TYR A 40 5.68 -8.50 -2.65
N GLU A 41 4.99 -9.42 -1.97
CA GLU A 41 5.22 -10.88 -2.11
C GLU A 41 4.60 -11.45 -3.39
N VAL A 42 3.64 -10.74 -4.02
CA VAL A 42 2.90 -11.23 -5.19
C VAL A 42 3.82 -11.58 -6.37
N PRO A 43 4.81 -10.76 -6.77
CA PRO A 43 5.73 -11.12 -7.85
C PRO A 43 6.50 -12.42 -7.55
N LEU A 44 6.95 -12.61 -6.32
CA LEU A 44 7.65 -13.84 -5.89
C LEU A 44 6.73 -15.05 -5.91
N ASN A 45 5.46 -14.88 -5.50
CA ASN A 45 4.46 -15.94 -5.56
C ASN A 45 4.16 -16.36 -7.00
N PHE A 46 4.08 -15.41 -7.92
CA PHE A 46 3.88 -15.69 -9.34
C PHE A 46 5.08 -16.38 -9.98
N HIS A 47 6.29 -15.90 -9.68
CA HIS A 47 7.52 -16.51 -10.15
C HIS A 47 7.65 -17.98 -9.68
N LYS A 48 7.35 -18.27 -8.42
CA LYS A 48 7.34 -19.65 -7.87
C LYS A 48 6.41 -20.60 -8.60
N GLN A 49 5.35 -20.09 -9.23
CA GLN A 49 4.41 -20.87 -10.03
C GLN A 49 4.78 -20.92 -11.52
N GLY A 50 5.93 -20.32 -11.90
CA GLY A 50 6.39 -20.22 -13.29
C GLY A 50 5.46 -19.37 -14.17
N PHE A 51 4.75 -18.40 -13.57
CA PHE A 51 3.80 -17.58 -14.31
C PHE A 51 4.49 -16.68 -15.35
N ASP A 52 5.61 -16.10 -15.01
CA ASP A 52 6.49 -15.32 -15.89
C ASP A 52 6.94 -16.13 -17.11
N THR A 53 7.55 -17.29 -16.91
CA THR A 53 7.95 -18.21 -17.96
C THR A 53 6.77 -18.61 -18.88
N LYS A 54 5.62 -18.92 -18.28
CA LYS A 54 4.41 -19.27 -19.04
C LYS A 54 3.87 -18.11 -19.88
N VAL A 55 3.94 -16.88 -19.34
CA VAL A 55 3.53 -15.67 -20.07
C VAL A 55 4.46 -15.45 -21.27
N LEU A 56 5.79 -15.52 -21.06
CA LEU A 56 6.75 -15.37 -22.13
C LEU A 56 6.55 -16.42 -23.23
N ALA A 57 6.35 -17.68 -22.86
CA ALA A 57 6.08 -18.76 -23.81
C ALA A 57 4.82 -18.50 -24.65
N LYS A 58 3.73 -18.04 -24.02
CA LYS A 58 2.48 -17.71 -24.75
C LYS A 58 2.60 -16.50 -25.67
N LEU A 59 3.52 -15.59 -25.36
CA LEU A 59 3.82 -14.43 -26.19
C LEU A 59 4.85 -14.72 -27.29
N GLY A 60 5.43 -15.94 -27.33
CA GLY A 60 6.52 -16.30 -28.24
C GLY A 60 7.82 -15.54 -27.98
N LEU A 61 8.04 -15.12 -26.75
CA LEU A 61 9.25 -14.45 -26.30
C LEU A 61 10.20 -15.45 -25.67
N GLU A 62 11.50 -15.17 -25.81
CA GLU A 62 12.53 -15.96 -25.14
C GLU A 62 12.43 -15.77 -23.61
N ASP A 63 12.59 -16.88 -22.89
CA ASP A 63 12.66 -16.83 -21.43
C ASP A 63 14.09 -16.45 -21.03
N HIS A 64 14.19 -15.46 -20.17
CA HIS A 64 15.44 -15.05 -19.55
C HIS A 64 15.34 -15.30 -18.05
N ASP A 65 16.36 -15.90 -17.49
CA ASP A 65 16.44 -16.17 -16.06
C ASP A 65 16.25 -14.86 -15.25
N SER A 66 15.17 -14.78 -14.51
CA SER A 66 14.78 -13.56 -13.77
C SER A 66 15.58 -13.48 -12.48
N ASP A 67 16.49 -12.51 -12.36
CA ASP A 67 17.17 -12.24 -11.08
C ASP A 67 16.26 -11.41 -10.17
N LEU A 68 15.58 -12.07 -9.22
CA LEU A 68 14.69 -11.44 -8.23
C LEU A 68 15.34 -11.17 -6.87
N LYS A 69 16.68 -11.30 -6.75
CA LYS A 69 17.38 -11.18 -5.45
C LYS A 69 17.15 -9.82 -4.77
N ASP A 70 17.21 -8.73 -5.54
CA ASP A 70 16.97 -7.39 -5.00
C ASP A 70 15.53 -7.24 -4.51
N TRP A 71 14.57 -7.80 -5.27
CA TRP A 71 13.16 -7.82 -4.88
C TRP A 71 12.91 -8.69 -3.65
N GLU A 72 13.53 -9.86 -3.57
CA GLU A 72 13.48 -10.71 -2.36
C GLU A 72 14.04 -9.97 -1.15
N GLY A 73 15.15 -9.24 -1.32
CA GLY A 73 15.74 -8.38 -0.30
C GLY A 73 14.77 -7.31 0.19
N PHE A 74 14.08 -6.65 -0.72
CA PHE A 74 13.06 -5.66 -0.40
C PHE A 74 11.87 -6.27 0.34
N VAL A 75 11.33 -7.38 -0.14
CA VAL A 75 10.22 -8.11 0.52
C VAL A 75 10.60 -8.52 1.95
N LYS A 76 11.82 -9.01 2.15
CA LYS A 76 12.34 -9.36 3.47
C LYS A 76 12.36 -8.15 4.42
N LYS A 77 12.77 -6.97 3.94
CA LYS A 77 12.70 -5.71 4.70
C LYS A 77 11.25 -5.32 5.02
N ALA A 78 10.35 -5.45 4.04
CA ALA A 78 8.92 -5.11 4.20
C ALA A 78 8.23 -5.95 5.28
N LEU A 79 8.60 -7.23 5.38
CA LEU A 79 8.05 -8.18 6.35
C LEU A 79 8.78 -8.17 7.71
N ALA A 80 9.91 -7.48 7.82
CA ALA A 80 10.68 -7.45 9.04
C ALA A 80 9.95 -6.70 10.17
N THR A 81 10.16 -7.14 11.40
CA THR A 81 9.65 -6.46 12.59
C THR A 81 10.31 -5.08 12.71
N LYS A 82 9.50 -4.04 12.81
CA LYS A 82 9.96 -2.67 12.94
C LYS A 82 10.19 -2.34 14.41
N SER A 83 11.34 -1.73 14.73
CA SER A 83 11.78 -1.55 16.12
C SER A 83 11.37 -0.22 16.76
N LYS A 84 11.04 0.78 15.95
CA LYS A 84 10.69 2.13 16.39
C LYS A 84 9.39 2.57 15.76
N LYS A 85 8.47 3.07 16.59
CA LYS A 85 7.19 3.64 16.15
C LYS A 85 7.29 5.17 16.09
N ILE A 86 6.82 5.76 14.97
CA ILE A 86 6.77 7.21 14.76
C ILE A 86 5.31 7.58 14.47
N THR A 87 4.78 8.51 15.25
CA THR A 87 3.44 9.05 15.02
C THR A 87 3.53 10.25 14.07
N LEU A 88 2.92 10.11 12.89
CA LEU A 88 2.89 11.11 11.82
C LEU A 88 1.47 11.60 11.61
N ALA A 89 1.24 12.93 11.59
CA ALA A 89 -0.03 13.49 11.17
C ALA A 89 0.00 13.87 9.68
N ILE A 90 -1.06 13.52 8.96
CA ILE A 90 -1.32 14.02 7.61
C ILE A 90 -2.55 14.93 7.68
N VAL A 91 -2.33 16.24 7.47
CA VAL A 91 -3.39 17.25 7.55
C VAL A 91 -3.89 17.56 6.14
N GLY A 92 -4.92 16.84 5.71
CA GLY A 92 -5.46 16.90 4.34
C GLY A 92 -6.89 17.42 4.25
N LYS A 93 -7.31 17.78 3.03
CA LYS A 93 -8.68 18.24 2.75
C LYS A 93 -9.65 17.14 2.35
N TYR A 94 -9.13 15.99 1.88
CA TYR A 94 -9.92 15.00 1.14
C TYR A 94 -10.13 13.70 1.91
N PHE A 95 -9.93 13.67 3.21
CA PHE A 95 -10.11 12.46 4.02
C PHE A 95 -11.58 12.09 4.26
N LYS A 96 -12.51 13.05 4.23
CA LYS A 96 -13.94 12.79 4.41
C LYS A 96 -14.72 13.08 3.14
N THR A 97 -15.54 12.10 2.74
CA THR A 97 -16.63 12.26 1.78
C THR A 97 -17.88 11.70 2.44
N GLY A 98 -18.73 12.58 2.98
CA GLY A 98 -19.83 12.17 3.84
C GLY A 98 -19.33 11.47 5.11
N ASP A 99 -19.87 10.27 5.39
CA ASP A 99 -19.51 9.46 6.56
C ASP A 99 -18.28 8.58 6.37
N TYR A 100 -17.70 8.57 5.16
CA TYR A 100 -16.55 7.72 4.82
C TYR A 100 -15.23 8.47 4.94
N ASN A 101 -14.23 7.79 5.50
CA ASN A 101 -12.85 8.26 5.52
C ASN A 101 -12.08 7.62 4.35
N LEU A 102 -11.86 8.40 3.29
CA LEU A 102 -11.18 7.94 2.07
C LEU A 102 -9.69 8.21 2.15
N LYS A 103 -8.89 7.15 2.22
CA LYS A 103 -7.43 7.24 2.07
C LYS A 103 -7.00 7.41 0.61
N ASP A 104 -7.85 7.01 -0.33
CA ASP A 104 -7.55 6.94 -1.77
C ASP A 104 -7.13 8.28 -2.37
N SER A 105 -7.66 9.39 -1.85
CA SER A 105 -7.31 10.74 -2.32
C SER A 105 -5.82 11.09 -2.16
N TYR A 106 -5.12 10.39 -1.27
CA TYR A 106 -3.69 10.57 -1.01
C TYR A 106 -2.92 9.25 -1.13
N HIS A 107 -3.41 8.32 -1.94
CA HIS A 107 -2.85 6.98 -2.04
C HIS A 107 -1.33 7.01 -2.31
N ALA A 108 -0.88 7.78 -3.30
CA ALA A 108 0.53 7.90 -3.61
C ALA A 108 1.39 8.40 -2.42
N LEU A 109 0.84 9.26 -1.57
CA LEU A 109 1.53 9.71 -0.36
C LEU A 109 1.64 8.57 0.67
N PHE A 110 0.56 7.79 0.86
CA PHE A 110 0.59 6.64 1.77
C PHE A 110 1.59 5.58 1.29
N GLU A 111 1.62 5.28 -0.01
CA GLU A 111 2.61 4.36 -0.59
C GLU A 111 4.05 4.85 -0.41
N ALA A 112 4.30 6.14 -0.66
CA ALA A 112 5.62 6.73 -0.45
C ALA A 112 6.06 6.66 1.03
N LEU A 113 5.14 6.85 1.97
CA LEU A 113 5.39 6.72 3.39
C LEU A 113 5.65 5.26 3.80
N ASP A 114 4.94 4.31 3.20
CA ASP A 114 5.18 2.89 3.44
C ASP A 114 6.56 2.48 2.93
N HIS A 115 6.95 2.88 1.73
CA HIS A 115 8.30 2.64 1.21
C HIS A 115 9.39 3.24 2.11
N ALA A 116 9.21 4.49 2.56
CA ALA A 116 10.16 5.13 3.48
C ALA A 116 10.22 4.38 4.83
N SER A 117 9.08 3.93 5.34
CA SER A 117 8.96 3.13 6.55
C SER A 117 9.71 1.80 6.44
N ILE A 118 9.58 1.12 5.30
CA ILE A 118 10.29 -0.15 5.01
C ILE A 118 11.80 0.09 4.99
N GLU A 119 12.26 1.10 4.25
CA GLU A 119 13.69 1.37 4.11
C GLU A 119 14.35 1.78 5.42
N LEU A 120 13.65 2.57 6.23
CA LEU A 120 14.15 3.04 7.52
C LEU A 120 13.94 2.05 8.68
N GLY A 121 13.20 0.96 8.46
CA GLY A 121 12.89 -0.05 9.48
C GLY A 121 12.04 0.51 10.63
N VAL A 122 11.18 1.50 10.36
CA VAL A 122 10.32 2.15 11.36
C VAL A 122 8.85 1.87 11.09
N GLU A 123 8.04 1.76 12.13
CA GLU A 123 6.59 1.68 12.04
C GLU A 123 6.01 3.10 12.02
N LEU A 124 5.15 3.39 11.06
CA LEU A 124 4.43 4.67 11.01
C LEU A 124 3.01 4.50 11.56
N ASP A 125 2.71 5.26 12.61
CA ASP A 125 1.36 5.46 13.13
C ASP A 125 0.77 6.73 12.50
N ILE A 126 0.04 6.55 11.40
CA ILE A 126 -0.44 7.66 10.59
C ILE A 126 -1.80 8.14 11.10
N ARG A 127 -1.86 9.39 11.58
CA ARG A 127 -3.10 10.10 11.92
C ARG A 127 -3.57 10.92 10.74
N SER A 128 -4.62 10.49 10.07
CA SER A 128 -5.27 11.25 8.98
C SER A 128 -6.23 12.27 9.57
N ILE A 129 -5.90 13.55 9.48
CA ILE A 129 -6.66 14.65 10.07
C ILE A 129 -7.24 15.52 8.96
N ASN A 130 -8.56 15.72 8.98
CA ASN A 130 -9.20 16.66 8.06
C ASN A 130 -8.89 18.11 8.49
N SER A 131 -8.32 18.89 7.59
CA SER A 131 -7.95 20.27 7.86
C SER A 131 -9.13 21.15 8.28
N ALA A 132 -10.35 20.85 7.81
CA ALA A 132 -11.55 21.57 8.24
C ALA A 132 -11.88 21.35 9.73
N VAL A 133 -11.47 20.22 10.31
CA VAL A 133 -11.64 19.97 11.74
C VAL A 133 -10.66 20.82 12.55
N ILE A 134 -9.42 20.96 12.10
CA ILE A 134 -8.44 21.86 12.74
C ILE A 134 -8.92 23.32 12.67
N GLU A 135 -9.54 23.71 11.56
CA GLU A 135 -10.12 25.06 11.41
C GLU A 135 -11.22 25.34 12.43
N GLN A 136 -12.03 24.35 12.79
CA GLN A 136 -13.16 24.49 13.71
C GLN A 136 -12.78 24.26 15.19
N GLU A 137 -11.93 23.27 15.46
CA GLU A 137 -11.67 22.76 16.81
C GLU A 137 -10.24 23.07 17.30
N GLY A 138 -9.40 23.66 16.44
CA GLY A 138 -8.00 23.95 16.74
C GLY A 138 -7.07 22.77 16.59
N THR A 139 -5.84 22.91 17.06
CA THR A 139 -4.71 22.01 16.81
C THR A 139 -4.56 20.85 17.80
N LYS A 140 -5.53 20.62 18.68
CA LYS A 140 -5.45 19.57 19.72
C LYS A 140 -5.16 18.18 19.17
N GLN A 141 -5.67 17.87 17.99
CA GLN A 141 -5.42 16.56 17.34
C GLN A 141 -3.96 16.35 16.90
N LEU A 142 -3.15 17.42 16.89
CA LEU A 142 -1.72 17.39 16.58
C LEU A 142 -0.83 17.12 17.79
N GLU A 143 -1.41 17.04 18.99
CA GLU A 143 -0.63 16.77 20.21
C GLU A 143 0.01 15.39 20.15
N GLY A 144 1.30 15.33 20.50
CA GLY A 144 2.07 14.09 20.58
C GLY A 144 2.50 13.51 19.22
N VAL A 145 2.27 14.20 18.09
CA VAL A 145 2.82 13.78 16.81
C VAL A 145 4.30 14.17 16.70
N GLN A 146 5.07 13.35 16.01
CA GLN A 146 6.51 13.54 15.82
C GLN A 146 6.87 14.17 14.48
N ALA A 147 5.92 14.16 13.53
CA ALA A 147 6.03 14.83 12.23
C ALA A 147 4.66 15.19 11.68
N ILE A 148 4.59 16.20 10.80
CA ILE A 148 3.36 16.65 10.18
C ILE A 148 3.58 16.84 8.68
N ILE A 149 2.71 16.22 7.87
CA ILE A 149 2.65 16.44 6.42
C ILE A 149 1.36 17.16 6.08
N VAL A 150 1.49 18.23 5.31
CA VAL A 150 0.35 19.00 4.77
C VAL A 150 0.32 18.85 3.26
N PRO A 151 -0.37 17.81 2.73
CA PRO A 151 -0.37 17.51 1.31
C PRO A 151 -1.19 18.52 0.50
N ILE A 152 -1.14 18.39 -0.82
CA ILE A 152 -1.92 19.20 -1.75
C ILE A 152 -3.41 19.19 -1.41
N GLY A 153 -4.09 20.30 -1.67
CA GLY A 153 -5.55 20.41 -1.58
C GLY A 153 -6.02 21.76 -2.10
N TRP A 154 -6.99 21.71 -3.01
CA TRP A 154 -7.51 22.88 -3.71
C TRP A 154 -8.74 23.49 -3.03
N GLY A 155 -8.99 24.75 -3.31
CA GLY A 155 -10.16 25.50 -2.83
C GLY A 155 -10.00 26.04 -1.39
N ALA A 156 -10.92 26.90 -0.99
CA ALA A 156 -10.84 27.65 0.28
C ALA A 156 -11.13 26.79 1.52
N ARG A 157 -12.02 25.77 1.43
CA ARG A 157 -12.41 24.93 2.57
C ARG A 157 -11.21 24.27 3.24
N GLY A 158 -11.05 24.44 4.54
CA GLY A 158 -9.98 23.82 5.33
C GLY A 158 -8.59 24.43 5.08
N THR A 159 -8.48 25.57 4.41
CA THR A 159 -7.20 26.24 4.17
C THR A 159 -6.62 26.81 5.45
N GLU A 160 -7.46 27.46 6.27
CA GLU A 160 -7.04 28.00 7.56
C GLU A 160 -6.59 26.92 8.52
N GLY A 161 -7.24 25.74 8.49
CA GLY A 161 -6.79 24.57 9.26
C GLY A 161 -5.41 24.05 8.84
N LYS A 162 -5.07 24.09 7.54
CA LYS A 162 -3.71 23.79 7.08
C LYS A 162 -2.70 24.82 7.55
N ILE A 163 -3.02 26.09 7.46
CA ILE A 163 -2.18 27.18 7.96
C ILE A 163 -1.95 27.03 9.46
N ALA A 164 -3.01 26.71 10.23
CA ALA A 164 -2.90 26.47 11.66
C ALA A 164 -1.99 25.27 11.99
N ALA A 165 -2.07 24.17 11.20
CA ALA A 165 -1.19 23.02 11.37
C ALA A 165 0.28 23.36 11.08
N ILE A 166 0.54 24.12 10.01
CA ILE A 166 1.89 24.58 9.67
C ILE A 166 2.45 25.49 10.77
N LYS A 167 1.63 26.40 11.30
CA LYS A 167 2.00 27.29 12.40
C LYS A 167 2.34 26.46 13.64
N TYR A 168 1.49 25.50 14.01
CA TYR A 168 1.70 24.60 15.14
C TYR A 168 3.02 23.82 14.99
N ALA A 169 3.29 23.23 13.82
CA ALA A 169 4.52 22.51 13.54
C ALA A 169 5.75 23.39 13.77
N ARG A 170 5.75 24.60 13.22
CA ARG A 170 6.86 25.57 13.35
C ARG A 170 7.09 25.99 14.81
N GLU A 171 6.02 26.33 15.54
CA GLU A 171 6.11 26.80 16.94
C GLU A 171 6.58 25.70 17.89
N ASN A 172 6.19 24.45 17.62
CA ASN A 172 6.59 23.28 18.41
C ASN A 172 7.85 22.57 17.89
N LYS A 173 8.51 23.11 16.84
CA LYS A 173 9.69 22.52 16.20
C LYS A 173 9.49 21.07 15.75
N ILE A 174 8.29 20.77 15.26
CA ILE A 174 7.93 19.48 14.67
C ILE A 174 8.19 19.56 13.15
N PRO A 175 8.97 18.62 12.56
CA PRO A 175 9.23 18.58 11.13
C PRO A 175 7.97 18.35 10.29
#